data_adc2c6e6fbf62eadd29bbaa530a2a46f
#
_entry.id   adc2c6e6fbf62eadd29bbaa530a2a46f
#
_cell.length_a   1.000
_cell.length_b   1.000
_cell.length_c   1.000
_cell.angle_alpha   90.00
_cell.angle_beta   90.00
_cell.angle_gamma   90.00
#
_symmetry.space_group_name_H-M   'P 1'
#
loop_
_entity.id
_entity.type
_entity.pdbx_description
1 polymer ?
#
loop_
_entity_poly.entity_id
_entity_poly.type
_entity_poly.pdbx_seq_one_letter_code
_entity_poly.pdbx_strand_id
1 'polypeptide(L)'
;NSHYFFSFLIVIIILIIILFSFKNYSNFESTDNAYVRGSITTISSRIEGYVIEVPGVLNTEINKGDILAKFDDAPFIAMVNKSKAELKAAVAQLSEVDLKQETEKLKIDEQKLQLKLAQNNIMSAIAKKDSENSNLIMYKNEENRIKKLLKTKNATKSNYEKALANYEFSKHKVEQYEADIESEKIFSQVIEKKIKKLEFNIKKLQ
;
A
#
# COMPACT_ATOMS: atom_id res chain seq x y z
N ASN A 1 69.95 -96.09 38.45
CA ASN A 1 68.70 -95.72 37.72
C ASN A 1 68.07 -94.41 38.24
N SER A 2 68.56 -93.85 39.33
CA SER A 2 68.02 -92.59 39.92
C SER A 2 68.30 -91.30 39.12
N HIS A 3 69.50 -91.28 38.45
CA HIS A 3 69.96 -90.11 37.68
C HIS A 3 69.08 -89.88 36.40
N TYR A 4 68.60 -90.90 35.76
CA TYR A 4 67.75 -90.78 34.58
C TYR A 4 66.35 -90.31 34.89
N PHE A 5 65.82 -90.67 36.08
CA PHE A 5 64.56 -90.21 36.54
C PHE A 5 64.59 -88.71 36.88
N PHE A 6 65.69 -88.26 37.51
CA PHE A 6 65.88 -86.84 37.82
C PHE A 6 66.06 -85.98 36.56
N SER A 7 66.83 -86.46 35.58
CA SER A 7 66.96 -85.82 34.28
C SER A 7 65.60 -85.66 33.55
N PHE A 8 64.80 -86.73 33.59
CA PHE A 8 63.50 -86.71 32.94
C PHE A 8 62.52 -85.73 33.58
N LEU A 9 62.60 -85.62 34.93
CA LEU A 9 61.74 -84.64 35.67
C LEU A 9 62.14 -83.16 35.35
N ILE A 10 63.45 -82.92 35.19
CA ILE A 10 63.94 -81.59 34.82
C ILE A 10 63.47 -81.17 33.41
N VAL A 11 63.49 -82.10 32.47
CA VAL A 11 63.02 -81.87 31.10
C VAL A 11 61.54 -81.54 31.05
N ILE A 12 60.72 -82.26 31.86
CA ILE A 12 59.27 -81.95 31.97
C ILE A 12 59.02 -80.56 32.57
N ILE A 13 59.78 -80.16 33.59
CA ILE A 13 59.65 -78.83 34.18
C ILE A 13 60.00 -77.77 33.16
N ILE A 14 61.06 -77.96 32.42
CA ILE A 14 61.49 -77.00 31.38
C ILE A 14 60.44 -76.93 30.27
N LEU A 15 59.84 -78.07 29.88
CA LEU A 15 58.75 -78.08 28.90
C LEU A 15 57.50 -77.33 29.35
N ILE A 16 57.11 -77.49 30.65
CA ILE A 16 55.97 -76.78 31.26
C ILE A 16 56.25 -75.28 31.31
N ILE A 17 57.48 -74.85 31.63
CA ILE A 17 57.85 -73.43 31.68
C ILE A 17 57.79 -72.84 30.26
N ILE A 18 58.26 -73.56 29.25
CA ILE A 18 58.19 -73.08 27.85
C ILE A 18 56.76 -73.00 27.39
N LEU A 19 55.92 -74.01 27.66
CA LEU A 19 54.50 -73.96 27.29
C LEU A 19 53.74 -72.79 28.04
N PHE A 20 54.05 -72.57 29.30
CA PHE A 20 53.45 -71.43 30.07
C PHE A 20 53.91 -70.09 29.56
N SER A 21 55.16 -69.94 29.24
CA SER A 21 55.73 -68.73 28.62
C SER A 21 55.11 -68.45 27.24
N PHE A 22 54.93 -69.48 26.42
CA PHE A 22 54.36 -69.37 25.10
C PHE A 22 52.90 -68.97 25.17
N LYS A 23 52.12 -69.51 26.12
CA LYS A 23 50.75 -69.17 26.36
C LYS A 23 50.56 -67.68 26.85
N ASN A 24 51.47 -67.21 27.68
CA ASN A 24 51.45 -65.81 28.13
C ASN A 24 51.87 -64.84 27.03
N TYR A 25 52.87 -65.25 26.20
CA TYR A 25 53.35 -64.39 25.08
C TYR A 25 52.30 -64.24 24.00
N SER A 26 51.49 -65.28 23.73
CA SER A 26 50.48 -65.30 22.72
C SER A 26 49.26 -64.44 23.03
N ASN A 27 49.10 -63.97 24.27
CA ASN A 27 48.01 -63.12 24.69
C ASN A 27 48.34 -61.62 24.65
N PHE A 28 49.53 -61.23 24.22
CA PHE A 28 49.88 -59.82 24.04
C PHE A 28 49.80 -59.43 22.56
N GLU A 29 48.71 -58.75 22.19
CA GLU A 29 48.67 -58.10 20.89
C GLU A 29 49.33 -56.71 21.06
N SER A 30 50.45 -56.49 20.41
CA SER A 30 51.11 -55.18 20.36
C SER A 30 50.91 -54.57 18.97
N THR A 31 50.43 -53.36 18.91
CA THR A 31 50.37 -52.64 17.65
C THR A 31 51.10 -51.28 17.81
N ASP A 32 51.99 -51.00 16.88
CA ASP A 32 52.71 -49.72 16.78
C ASP A 32 51.87 -48.63 16.09
N ASN A 33 50.67 -49.01 15.58
CA ASN A 33 49.82 -48.15 14.79
C ASN A 33 48.44 -47.94 15.45
N ALA A 34 48.41 -47.69 16.76
CA ALA A 34 47.19 -47.43 17.51
C ALA A 34 46.84 -45.94 17.45
N TYR A 35 45.75 -45.57 16.73
CA TYR A 35 45.22 -44.18 16.68
C TYR A 35 43.92 -44.09 17.44
N VAL A 36 43.80 -43.12 18.29
CA VAL A 36 42.54 -42.71 18.89
C VAL A 36 41.79 -41.83 17.87
N ARG A 37 40.69 -42.28 17.34
CA ARG A 37 39.80 -41.51 16.46
C ARG A 37 38.58 -41.09 17.24
N GLY A 38 38.34 -39.79 17.27
CA GLY A 38 37.07 -39.20 17.76
C GLY A 38 36.23 -38.71 16.60
N SER A 39 34.93 -38.56 16.82
CA SER A 39 34.05 -37.87 15.88
C SER A 39 34.33 -36.37 15.96
N ILE A 40 34.80 -35.79 14.89
CA ILE A 40 35.04 -34.34 14.77
C ILE A 40 33.82 -33.71 14.09
N THR A 41 33.19 -32.75 14.75
CA THR A 41 32.10 -31.95 14.18
C THR A 41 32.56 -30.52 13.98
N THR A 42 32.53 -30.06 12.73
CA THR A 42 32.84 -28.67 12.39
C THR A 42 31.60 -27.80 12.61
N ILE A 43 31.73 -26.75 13.40
CA ILE A 43 30.70 -25.76 13.65
C ILE A 43 31.06 -24.50 12.86
N SER A 44 30.12 -24.02 12.01
CA SER A 44 30.28 -22.80 11.24
C SER A 44 29.14 -21.84 11.53
N SER A 45 29.42 -20.55 11.46
CA SER A 45 28.40 -19.50 11.57
C SER A 45 27.49 -19.49 10.34
N ARG A 46 26.21 -19.11 10.53
CA ARG A 46 25.25 -18.83 9.45
C ARG A 46 25.31 -17.39 8.95
N ILE A 47 25.98 -16.51 9.70
CA ILE A 47 26.14 -15.09 9.36
C ILE A 47 27.61 -14.78 9.16
N GLU A 48 27.89 -13.87 8.25
CA GLU A 48 29.23 -13.32 8.04
C GLU A 48 29.44 -12.16 9.03
N GLY A 49 30.62 -12.08 9.63
CA GLY A 49 30.95 -11.01 10.56
C GLY A 49 32.29 -11.18 11.21
N TYR A 50 32.76 -10.15 11.90
CA TYR A 50 33.98 -10.19 12.69
C TYR A 50 33.72 -10.81 14.04
N VAL A 51 34.56 -11.79 14.43
CA VAL A 51 34.53 -12.39 15.75
C VAL A 51 35.27 -11.47 16.70
N ILE A 52 34.61 -11.02 17.77
CA ILE A 52 35.21 -10.16 18.80
C ILE A 52 35.66 -10.95 20.02
N GLU A 53 35.05 -12.09 20.29
CA GLU A 53 35.35 -12.91 21.44
C GLU A 53 35.15 -14.41 21.11
N VAL A 54 36.08 -15.24 21.57
CA VAL A 54 35.98 -16.71 21.54
C VAL A 54 36.18 -17.20 22.98
N PRO A 55 35.11 -17.37 23.77
CA PRO A 55 35.20 -17.76 25.18
C PRO A 55 35.73 -19.17 25.39
N GLY A 56 35.63 -20.01 24.36
CA GLY A 56 36.09 -21.40 24.42
C GLY A 56 37.62 -21.52 24.42
N VAL A 57 38.14 -22.09 25.50
CA VAL A 57 39.57 -22.46 25.59
C VAL A 57 39.80 -23.81 24.95
N LEU A 58 40.94 -23.97 24.27
CA LEU A 58 41.33 -25.25 23.65
C LEU A 58 41.28 -26.38 24.70
N ASN A 59 40.76 -27.54 24.31
CA ASN A 59 40.63 -28.73 25.16
C ASN A 59 39.69 -28.58 26.37
N THR A 60 38.67 -27.75 26.27
CA THR A 60 37.62 -27.61 27.30
C THR A 60 36.38 -28.43 26.86
N GLU A 61 35.71 -28.97 27.86
CA GLU A 61 34.39 -29.63 27.65
C GLU A 61 33.31 -28.55 27.41
N ILE A 62 32.49 -28.79 26.37
CA ILE A 62 31.48 -27.85 25.94
C ILE A 62 30.11 -28.51 26.06
N ASN A 63 29.16 -27.80 26.68
CA ASN A 63 27.80 -28.23 26.85
C ASN A 63 26.85 -27.55 25.86
N LYS A 64 25.71 -28.14 25.66
CA LYS A 64 24.66 -27.54 24.83
C LYS A 64 24.18 -26.24 25.43
N GLY A 65 24.35 -25.14 24.70
CA GLY A 65 23.97 -23.78 25.12
C GLY A 65 25.17 -22.89 25.41
N ASP A 66 26.41 -23.43 25.49
CA ASP A 66 27.59 -22.63 25.71
C ASP A 66 27.90 -21.73 24.50
N ILE A 67 28.35 -20.52 24.78
CA ILE A 67 28.73 -19.52 23.76
C ILE A 67 30.12 -19.89 23.23
N LEU A 68 30.20 -20.21 21.94
CA LEU A 68 31.45 -20.60 21.27
C LEU A 68 32.18 -19.41 20.65
N ALA A 69 31.43 -18.45 20.11
CA ALA A 69 31.97 -17.25 19.51
C ALA A 69 30.96 -16.11 19.62
N LYS A 70 31.46 -14.88 19.77
CA LYS A 70 30.66 -13.66 19.75
C LYS A 70 31.10 -12.79 18.59
N PHE A 71 30.13 -12.35 17.79
CA PHE A 71 30.36 -11.50 16.63
C PHE A 71 30.14 -10.03 16.98
N ASP A 72 30.76 -9.15 16.21
CA ASP A 72 30.48 -7.72 16.23
C ASP A 72 29.03 -7.49 15.78
N ASP A 73 28.22 -6.94 16.66
CA ASP A 73 26.80 -6.64 16.42
C ASP A 73 26.54 -5.23 15.87
N ALA A 74 27.55 -4.36 15.90
CA ALA A 74 27.41 -2.96 15.45
C ALA A 74 26.90 -2.84 14.00
N PRO A 75 27.40 -3.62 13.01
CA PRO A 75 26.86 -3.59 11.63
C PRO A 75 25.40 -4.03 11.57
N PHE A 76 25.01 -5.03 12.35
CA PHE A 76 23.64 -5.55 12.38
C PHE A 76 22.69 -4.58 13.05
N ILE A 77 23.10 -3.93 14.13
CA ILE A 77 22.34 -2.85 14.80
C ILE A 77 22.15 -1.68 13.82
N ALA A 78 23.19 -1.28 13.10
CA ALA A 78 23.10 -0.22 12.09
C ALA A 78 22.10 -0.59 10.97
N MET A 79 22.12 -1.84 10.49
CA MET A 79 21.20 -2.34 9.47
C MET A 79 19.75 -2.35 9.99
N VAL A 80 19.52 -2.81 11.22
CA VAL A 80 18.20 -2.80 11.86
C VAL A 80 17.68 -1.37 12.02
N ASN A 81 18.53 -0.45 12.47
CA ASN A 81 18.15 0.96 12.63
C ASN A 81 17.83 1.62 11.30
N LYS A 82 18.60 1.32 10.24
CA LYS A 82 18.32 1.75 8.87
C LYS A 82 16.95 1.24 8.41
N SER A 83 16.69 -0.04 8.55
CA SER A 83 15.41 -0.64 8.14
C SER A 83 14.22 -0.09 8.94
N LYS A 84 14.41 0.19 10.24
CA LYS A 84 13.39 0.88 11.06
C LYS A 84 13.13 2.31 10.59
N ALA A 85 14.16 3.05 10.20
CA ALA A 85 14.01 4.40 9.66
C ALA A 85 13.30 4.38 8.31
N GLU A 86 13.64 3.44 7.43
CA GLU A 86 12.96 3.22 6.13
C GLU A 86 11.48 2.86 6.32
N LEU A 87 11.17 1.95 7.26
CA LEU A 87 9.78 1.62 7.60
C LEU A 87 9.02 2.85 8.11
N LYS A 88 9.62 3.64 9.01
CA LYS A 88 9.00 4.87 9.52
C LYS A 88 8.74 5.87 8.40
N ALA A 89 9.68 6.02 7.47
CA ALA A 89 9.50 6.89 6.29
C ALA A 89 8.35 6.40 5.38
N ALA A 90 8.28 5.09 5.12
CA ALA A 90 7.20 4.50 4.32
C ALA A 90 5.82 4.68 4.98
N VAL A 91 5.73 4.51 6.30
CA VAL A 91 4.48 4.75 7.06
C VAL A 91 4.07 6.23 6.99
N ALA A 92 5.04 7.16 7.10
CA ALA A 92 4.75 8.58 6.95
C ALA A 92 4.26 8.94 5.53
N GLN A 93 4.85 8.36 4.49
CA GLN A 93 4.40 8.53 3.11
C GLN A 93 2.99 7.98 2.90
N LEU A 94 2.66 6.83 3.48
CA LEU A 94 1.31 6.27 3.43
C LEU A 94 0.30 7.23 4.06
N SER A 95 0.60 7.76 5.25
CA SER A 95 -0.25 8.74 5.93
C SER A 95 -0.45 10.02 5.11
N GLU A 96 0.59 10.49 4.41
CA GLU A 96 0.49 11.65 3.50
C GLU A 96 -0.47 11.37 2.33
N VAL A 97 -0.40 10.16 1.74
CA VAL A 97 -1.31 9.75 0.66
C VAL A 97 -2.76 9.69 1.17
N ASP A 98 -3.00 9.14 2.36
CA ASP A 98 -4.33 9.05 2.96
C ASP A 98 -4.93 10.47 3.18
N LEU A 99 -4.16 11.39 3.75
CA LEU A 99 -4.58 12.78 3.93
C LEU A 99 -4.87 13.48 2.60
N LYS A 100 -4.08 13.19 1.58
CA LYS A 100 -4.29 13.73 0.24
C LYS A 100 -5.58 13.19 -0.39
N GLN A 101 -5.86 11.91 -0.23
CA GLN A 101 -7.12 11.32 -0.68
C GLN A 101 -8.33 11.95 0.03
N GLU A 102 -8.24 12.15 1.34
CA GLU A 102 -9.30 12.78 2.12
C GLU A 102 -9.54 14.23 1.65
N THR A 103 -8.48 15.00 1.44
CA THR A 103 -8.56 16.36 0.89
C THR A 103 -9.23 16.39 -0.49
N GLU A 104 -8.91 15.48 -1.38
CA GLU A 104 -9.53 15.39 -2.70
C GLU A 104 -11.03 14.99 -2.59
N LYS A 105 -11.40 14.13 -1.64
CA LYS A 105 -12.82 13.80 -1.36
C LYS A 105 -13.61 15.03 -0.91
N LEU A 106 -13.07 15.81 0.01
CA LEU A 106 -13.70 17.06 0.47
C LEU A 106 -13.92 18.04 -0.69
N LYS A 107 -12.95 18.18 -1.60
CA LYS A 107 -13.11 19.00 -2.81
C LYS A 107 -14.22 18.49 -3.72
N ILE A 108 -14.38 17.17 -3.85
CA ILE A 108 -15.48 16.58 -4.62
C ILE A 108 -16.83 16.94 -3.98
N ASP A 109 -16.94 16.84 -2.68
CA ASP A 109 -18.18 17.15 -1.98
C ASP A 109 -18.55 18.65 -2.09
N GLU A 110 -17.56 19.52 -2.05
CA GLU A 110 -17.72 20.94 -2.34
C GLU A 110 -18.26 21.17 -3.77
N GLN A 111 -17.65 20.52 -4.77
CA GLN A 111 -18.10 20.64 -6.16
C GLN A 111 -19.51 20.06 -6.36
N LYS A 112 -19.87 18.98 -5.68
CA LYS A 112 -21.24 18.43 -5.71
C LYS A 112 -22.26 19.39 -5.16
N LEU A 113 -21.91 20.13 -4.09
CA LEU A 113 -22.78 21.17 -3.54
C LEU A 113 -22.97 22.33 -4.54
N GLN A 114 -21.88 22.77 -5.18
CA GLN A 114 -21.95 23.79 -6.24
C GLN A 114 -22.80 23.32 -7.43
N LEU A 115 -22.70 22.05 -7.82
CA LEU A 115 -23.55 21.47 -8.87
C LEU A 115 -25.02 21.52 -8.49
N LYS A 116 -25.35 21.18 -7.25
CA LYS A 116 -26.73 21.26 -6.74
C LYS A 116 -27.26 22.68 -6.75
N LEU A 117 -26.43 23.66 -6.40
CA LEU A 117 -26.81 25.09 -6.48
C LEU A 117 -27.08 25.51 -7.93
N ALA A 118 -26.22 25.15 -8.88
CA ALA A 118 -26.43 25.43 -10.29
C ALA A 118 -27.72 24.78 -10.83
N GLN A 119 -28.02 23.55 -10.43
CA GLN A 119 -29.27 22.87 -10.79
C GLN A 119 -30.50 23.61 -10.24
N ASN A 120 -30.44 24.10 -9.01
CA ASN A 120 -31.51 24.91 -8.42
C ASN A 120 -31.68 26.25 -9.15
N ASN A 121 -30.59 26.90 -9.56
CA ASN A 121 -30.63 28.12 -10.37
C ASN A 121 -31.28 27.86 -11.73
N ILE A 122 -30.94 26.74 -12.40
CA ILE A 122 -31.60 26.34 -13.65
C ILE A 122 -33.12 26.19 -13.42
N MET A 123 -33.53 25.49 -12.37
CA MET A 123 -34.96 25.31 -12.08
C MET A 123 -35.68 26.67 -11.83
N SER A 124 -35.04 27.58 -11.09
CA SER A 124 -35.55 28.92 -10.84
C SER A 124 -35.67 29.73 -12.13
N ALA A 125 -34.67 29.67 -13.01
CA ALA A 125 -34.68 30.36 -14.29
C ALA A 125 -35.76 29.80 -15.24
N ILE A 126 -35.95 28.47 -15.25
CA ILE A 126 -37.05 27.83 -16.00
C ILE A 126 -38.42 28.35 -15.49
N ALA A 127 -38.64 28.36 -14.19
CA ALA A 127 -39.91 28.86 -13.61
C ALA A 127 -40.17 30.33 -13.96
N LYS A 128 -39.14 31.19 -13.95
CA LYS A 128 -39.23 32.59 -14.39
C LYS A 128 -39.55 32.69 -15.88
N LYS A 129 -38.90 31.87 -16.74
CA LYS A 129 -39.18 31.80 -18.16
C LYS A 129 -40.64 31.40 -18.44
N ASP A 130 -41.13 30.36 -17.75
CA ASP A 130 -42.51 29.87 -17.94
C ASP A 130 -43.55 30.91 -17.51
N SER A 131 -43.27 31.62 -16.41
CA SER A 131 -44.13 32.78 -16.01
C SER A 131 -44.13 33.89 -17.05
N GLU A 132 -42.96 34.26 -17.59
CA GLU A 132 -42.84 35.30 -18.60
C GLU A 132 -43.45 34.86 -19.95
N ASN A 133 -43.34 33.54 -20.30
CA ASN A 133 -44.06 33.01 -21.47
C ASN A 133 -45.57 33.21 -21.38
N SER A 134 -46.14 33.07 -20.20
CA SER A 134 -47.57 33.36 -20.00
C SER A 134 -47.89 34.84 -20.26
N ASN A 135 -47.04 35.75 -19.80
CA ASN A 135 -47.14 37.17 -20.09
C ASN A 135 -46.93 37.45 -21.59
N LEU A 136 -45.96 36.80 -22.23
CA LEU A 136 -45.71 36.93 -23.67
C LEU A 136 -46.93 36.56 -24.49
N ILE A 137 -47.59 35.45 -24.16
CA ILE A 137 -48.82 35.01 -24.82
C ILE A 137 -49.94 36.06 -24.62
N MET A 138 -50.11 36.59 -23.42
CA MET A 138 -51.10 37.63 -23.11
C MET A 138 -50.82 38.90 -23.91
N TYR A 139 -49.59 39.41 -23.90
CA TYR A 139 -49.23 40.64 -24.64
C TYR A 139 -49.31 40.45 -26.16
N LYS A 140 -48.98 39.26 -26.68
CA LYS A 140 -49.16 38.91 -28.09
C LYS A 140 -50.63 38.97 -28.50
N ASN A 141 -51.52 38.42 -27.68
CA ASN A 141 -52.96 38.45 -27.95
C ASN A 141 -53.49 39.89 -27.88
N GLU A 142 -53.02 40.69 -26.95
CA GLU A 142 -53.39 42.12 -26.78
C GLU A 142 -52.92 42.94 -28.00
N GLU A 143 -51.65 42.78 -28.44
CA GLU A 143 -51.11 43.40 -29.66
C GLU A 143 -52.00 43.07 -30.86
N ASN A 144 -52.29 41.80 -31.08
CA ASN A 144 -53.11 41.34 -32.15
C ASN A 144 -54.56 41.91 -32.11
N ARG A 145 -55.13 42.06 -30.90
CA ARG A 145 -56.44 42.66 -30.66
C ARG A 145 -56.42 44.14 -31.04
N ILE A 146 -55.47 44.91 -30.52
CA ILE A 146 -55.36 46.35 -30.77
C ILE A 146 -55.03 46.61 -32.26
N LYS A 147 -54.21 45.76 -32.91
CA LYS A 147 -53.91 45.83 -34.32
C LYS A 147 -55.18 45.69 -35.23
N LYS A 148 -56.09 44.80 -34.83
CA LYS A 148 -57.37 44.64 -35.51
C LYS A 148 -58.26 45.88 -35.30
N LEU A 149 -58.33 46.41 -34.08
CA LEU A 149 -59.09 47.61 -33.75
C LEU A 149 -58.54 48.86 -34.47
N LEU A 150 -57.23 48.97 -34.62
CA LEU A 150 -56.60 50.05 -35.39
C LEU A 150 -56.98 50.02 -36.84
N LYS A 151 -57.06 48.86 -37.45
CA LYS A 151 -57.55 48.73 -38.84
C LYS A 151 -58.98 49.14 -39.07
N THR A 152 -59.81 48.99 -38.04
CA THR A 152 -61.25 49.45 -38.02
C THR A 152 -61.47 50.87 -37.47
N LYS A 153 -60.36 51.62 -37.28
CA LYS A 153 -60.31 52.95 -36.67
C LYS A 153 -60.91 53.07 -35.27
N ASN A 154 -61.00 51.94 -34.55
CA ASN A 154 -61.54 51.87 -33.19
C ASN A 154 -60.42 51.89 -32.10
N ALA A 155 -59.15 52.06 -32.50
CA ALA A 155 -58.02 52.25 -31.61
C ALA A 155 -57.10 53.36 -32.17
N THR A 156 -56.29 53.97 -31.29
CA THR A 156 -55.28 54.94 -31.70
C THR A 156 -53.95 54.30 -32.02
N LYS A 157 -53.11 54.93 -32.84
CA LYS A 157 -51.76 54.51 -33.13
C LYS A 157 -50.90 54.36 -31.85
N SER A 158 -51.08 55.32 -30.90
CA SER A 158 -50.39 55.26 -29.63
C SER A 158 -50.74 54.00 -28.79
N ASN A 159 -52.03 53.58 -28.84
CA ASN A 159 -52.43 52.32 -28.16
C ASN A 159 -51.77 51.10 -28.78
N TYR A 160 -51.62 51.05 -30.07
CA TYR A 160 -50.92 49.98 -30.76
C TYR A 160 -49.42 49.95 -30.45
N GLU A 161 -48.77 51.13 -30.47
CA GLU A 161 -47.34 51.24 -30.14
C GLU A 161 -47.07 50.79 -28.70
N LYS A 162 -47.94 51.09 -27.75
CA LYS A 162 -47.85 50.60 -26.36
C LYS A 162 -48.01 49.07 -26.29
N ALA A 163 -49.00 48.51 -26.96
CA ALA A 163 -49.21 47.07 -26.97
C ALA A 163 -48.04 46.31 -27.63
N LEU A 164 -47.49 46.85 -28.74
CA LEU A 164 -46.31 46.33 -29.40
C LEU A 164 -45.08 46.38 -28.47
N ALA A 165 -44.84 47.52 -27.82
CA ALA A 165 -43.70 47.65 -26.89
C ALA A 165 -43.77 46.65 -25.71
N ASN A 166 -44.96 46.40 -25.17
CA ASN A 166 -45.11 45.40 -24.10
C ASN A 166 -44.85 43.98 -24.60
N TYR A 167 -45.29 43.65 -25.82
CA TYR A 167 -45.04 42.38 -26.47
C TYR A 167 -43.53 42.18 -26.70
N GLU A 168 -42.88 43.16 -27.29
CA GLU A 168 -41.43 43.12 -27.59
C GLU A 168 -40.61 43.00 -26.29
N PHE A 169 -40.96 43.79 -25.24
CA PHE A 169 -40.33 43.71 -23.94
C PHE A 169 -40.43 42.31 -23.31
N SER A 170 -41.61 41.71 -23.29
CA SER A 170 -41.84 40.37 -22.77
C SER A 170 -41.08 39.32 -23.59
N LYS A 171 -41.02 39.48 -24.92
CA LYS A 171 -40.25 38.62 -25.84
C LYS A 171 -38.75 38.62 -25.48
N HIS A 172 -38.16 39.80 -25.34
CA HIS A 172 -36.75 39.94 -24.98
C HIS A 172 -36.48 39.39 -23.56
N LYS A 173 -37.41 39.50 -22.64
CA LYS A 173 -37.27 38.89 -21.33
C LYS A 173 -37.27 37.36 -21.37
N VAL A 174 -38.09 36.73 -22.22
CA VAL A 174 -38.03 35.27 -22.44
C VAL A 174 -36.69 34.85 -23.03
N GLU A 175 -36.20 35.58 -24.05
CA GLU A 175 -34.90 35.36 -24.66
C GLU A 175 -33.74 35.48 -23.63
N GLN A 176 -33.84 36.48 -22.72
CA GLN A 176 -32.89 36.64 -21.62
C GLN A 176 -32.89 35.42 -20.70
N TYR A 177 -34.05 34.95 -20.23
CA TYR A 177 -34.14 33.77 -19.37
C TYR A 177 -33.65 32.50 -20.07
N GLU A 178 -33.84 32.37 -21.40
CA GLU A 178 -33.26 31.27 -22.19
C GLU A 178 -31.72 31.30 -22.17
N ALA A 179 -31.12 32.47 -22.35
CA ALA A 179 -29.68 32.64 -22.26
C ALA A 179 -29.16 32.38 -20.85
N ASP A 180 -29.87 32.81 -19.80
CA ASP A 180 -29.52 32.54 -18.39
C ASP A 180 -29.53 31.00 -18.12
N ILE A 181 -30.55 30.28 -18.59
CA ILE A 181 -30.67 28.83 -18.46
C ILE A 181 -29.50 28.13 -19.16
N GLU A 182 -29.14 28.56 -20.37
CA GLU A 182 -28.05 27.95 -21.12
C GLU A 182 -26.70 28.21 -20.43
N SER A 183 -26.49 29.41 -19.91
CA SER A 183 -25.29 29.77 -19.12
C SER A 183 -25.13 28.89 -17.89
N GLU A 184 -26.18 28.70 -17.11
CA GLU A 184 -26.17 27.84 -15.91
C GLU A 184 -25.97 26.36 -16.27
N LYS A 185 -26.53 25.88 -17.39
CA LYS A 185 -26.26 24.52 -17.90
C LYS A 185 -24.78 24.32 -18.25
N ILE A 186 -24.17 25.27 -18.95
CA ILE A 186 -22.73 25.22 -19.27
C ILE A 186 -21.92 25.20 -17.98
N PHE A 187 -22.27 26.04 -17.02
CA PHE A 187 -21.61 26.06 -15.70
C PHE A 187 -21.71 24.72 -14.97
N SER A 188 -22.90 24.11 -14.96
CA SER A 188 -23.14 22.78 -14.40
C SER A 188 -22.25 21.71 -15.06
N GLN A 189 -22.12 21.72 -16.40
CA GLN A 189 -21.26 20.80 -17.13
C GLN A 189 -19.76 20.98 -16.80
N VAL A 190 -19.32 22.22 -16.57
CA VAL A 190 -17.94 22.50 -16.15
C VAL A 190 -17.68 21.92 -14.76
N ILE A 191 -18.64 22.05 -13.83
CA ILE A 191 -18.52 21.45 -12.49
C ILE A 191 -18.47 19.91 -12.59
N GLU A 192 -19.32 19.28 -13.39
CA GLU A 192 -19.28 17.81 -13.60
C GLU A 192 -17.93 17.33 -14.12
N LYS A 193 -17.33 18.06 -15.08
CA LYS A 193 -15.99 17.75 -15.57
C LYS A 193 -14.94 17.89 -14.48
N LYS A 194 -15.05 18.90 -13.60
CA LYS A 194 -14.16 19.06 -12.43
C LYS A 194 -14.29 17.88 -11.48
N ILE A 195 -15.51 17.45 -11.15
CA ILE A 195 -15.75 16.28 -10.30
C ILE A 195 -15.07 15.05 -10.89
N LYS A 196 -15.29 14.74 -12.16
CA LYS A 196 -14.65 13.60 -12.84
C LYS A 196 -13.12 13.66 -12.79
N LYS A 197 -12.54 14.85 -12.93
CA LYS A 197 -11.08 15.04 -12.81
C LYS A 197 -10.58 14.73 -11.40
N LEU A 198 -11.28 15.19 -10.36
CA LEU A 198 -10.94 14.92 -8.97
C LEU A 198 -11.07 13.43 -8.64
N GLU A 199 -12.14 12.76 -9.09
CA GLU A 199 -12.31 11.31 -8.95
C GLU A 199 -11.17 10.52 -9.61
N PHE A 200 -10.75 10.95 -10.80
CA PHE A 200 -9.59 10.36 -11.47
C PHE A 200 -8.29 10.56 -10.69
N ASN A 201 -8.10 11.73 -10.06
CA ASN A 201 -6.94 11.97 -9.21
C ASN A 201 -6.91 11.04 -7.99
N ILE A 202 -8.05 10.82 -7.33
CA ILE A 202 -8.15 9.87 -6.22
C ILE A 202 -7.76 8.46 -6.68
N LYS A 203 -8.27 8.03 -7.83
CA LYS A 203 -7.95 6.70 -8.37
C LYS A 203 -6.45 6.51 -8.67
N LYS A 204 -5.71 7.57 -8.93
CA LYS A 204 -4.25 7.51 -9.10
C LYS A 204 -3.48 7.39 -7.78
N LEU A 205 -4.11 7.73 -6.66
CA LEU A 205 -3.51 7.66 -5.33
C LEU A 205 -3.76 6.30 -4.65
N GLN A 206 -4.54 5.44 -5.26
CA GLN A 206 -4.77 4.03 -4.85
C GLN A 206 -3.74 3.10 -5.51
#